data_cd529378e318d78962e04c7cf877c507
#
_entry.id   cd529378e318d78962e04c7cf877c507
#
_cell.length_a   1.000
_cell.length_b   1.000
_cell.length_c   1.000
_cell.angle_alpha   90.00
_cell.angle_beta   90.00
_cell.angle_gamma   90.00
#
_symmetry.space_group_name_H-M   'P 1'
#
loop_
_entity.id
_entity.type
_entity.pdbx_description
1 polymer ?
#
loop_
_entity_poly.entity_id
_entity_poly.type
_entity_poly.pdbx_seq_one_letter_code
_entity_poly.pdbx_strand_id
1 'polypeptide(L)'
;MRRLAASLAATALAAVGLVAVVGQPAAAHGAEVFPGSRQYLCWVDAQTPNGQLDPGNPACADALAESGPNAYYNWFGNLDSNGAGRTEGYIPDGTICSGGDRGPYDFSAFNAPRTDWPTTHLTAGATYEFQHNNWAEHPGRFDVYVTREGFDPTQPLAWADLELVDSVTDPPDTGGPGGDNYYYWDVTLPDDRTGRHVVFTHWVRSDSSENFYSCSDVEFDGGDGEVTGIGDGAGPVDPPAACPDEAPGVPGEVLAHDVRATQAHLMWGVSQSGCVTGYDVLDAATGDVLAETDGSPMVDLTGLDPGSTYEVTVRARNDNTGAVSDPTAPASFTTTTGDEEPTDGACTAAFSATSSWSGGYQGQIVVTAGDADLATWRVDASGISSTTMWGGELADGVLTPVPWTAHVAAGQSVTVGFVGSGQAPADGALACS
;
A
#
# COMPACT_ATOMS: atom_id res chain seq x y z
N MET A 1 47.41 -41.19 56.18
CA MET A 1 46.58 -41.49 55.00
C MET A 1 45.54 -40.43 54.87
N ARG A 2 45.81 -39.39 54.06
CA ARG A 2 44.88 -38.26 53.82
C ARG A 2 44.23 -38.48 52.43
N ARG A 3 42.90 -38.57 52.40
CA ARG A 3 42.14 -38.65 51.17
C ARG A 3 41.81 -37.23 50.74
N LEU A 4 42.26 -36.83 49.55
CA LEU A 4 41.88 -35.65 48.86
C LEU A 4 40.50 -35.88 48.16
N ALA A 5 39.53 -35.08 48.48
CA ALA A 5 38.27 -35.00 47.74
C ALA A 5 38.41 -33.91 46.67
N ALA A 6 38.24 -34.28 45.41
CA ALA A 6 38.19 -33.37 44.30
C ALA A 6 36.71 -32.95 44.05
N SER A 7 36.46 -31.67 44.22
CA SER A 7 35.16 -31.06 43.91
C SER A 7 35.14 -30.68 42.43
N LEU A 8 34.27 -31.30 41.64
CA LEU A 8 33.93 -30.87 40.27
C LEU A 8 32.87 -29.74 40.36
N ALA A 9 33.27 -28.57 39.97
CA ALA A 9 32.34 -27.47 39.74
C ALA A 9 31.81 -27.56 38.29
N ALA A 10 30.53 -27.88 38.13
CA ALA A 10 29.84 -27.83 36.85
C ALA A 10 29.39 -26.37 36.56
N THR A 11 30.01 -25.75 35.59
CA THR A 11 29.60 -24.45 35.06
C THR A 11 28.50 -24.67 34.03
N ALA A 12 27.25 -24.32 34.37
CA ALA A 12 26.16 -24.28 33.44
C ALA A 12 26.26 -22.98 32.62
N LEU A 13 26.61 -23.09 31.32
CA LEU A 13 26.42 -21.99 30.36
C LEU A 13 24.94 -21.89 30.03
N ALA A 14 24.32 -20.82 30.48
CA ALA A 14 22.99 -20.41 29.99
C ALA A 14 23.17 -19.76 28.60
N ALA A 15 22.81 -20.48 27.54
CA ALA A 15 22.67 -19.91 26.21
C ALA A 15 21.40 -19.06 26.21
N VAL A 16 21.54 -17.75 26.28
CA VAL A 16 20.48 -16.81 25.98
C VAL A 16 20.31 -16.77 24.46
N GLY A 17 19.34 -17.50 23.94
CA GLY A 17 18.94 -17.40 22.56
C GLY A 17 18.36 -16.01 22.31
N LEU A 18 19.04 -15.15 21.55
CA LEU A 18 18.43 -14.00 20.92
C LEU A 18 17.40 -14.55 19.90
N VAL A 19 16.14 -14.47 20.23
CA VAL A 19 15.08 -14.56 19.21
C VAL A 19 15.14 -13.26 18.45
N ALA A 20 15.75 -13.25 17.27
CA ALA A 20 15.58 -12.18 16.31
C ALA A 20 14.11 -12.26 15.87
N VAL A 21 13.29 -11.34 16.34
CA VAL A 21 11.98 -11.08 15.75
C VAL A 21 12.29 -10.48 14.37
N VAL A 22 12.24 -11.31 13.34
CA VAL A 22 12.23 -10.82 11.96
C VAL A 22 10.87 -10.16 11.81
N GLY A 23 10.85 -8.82 11.91
CA GLY A 23 9.64 -8.05 11.60
C GLY A 23 9.24 -8.40 10.17
N GLN A 24 8.02 -8.87 9.99
CA GLN A 24 7.39 -8.93 8.65
C GLN A 24 7.49 -7.52 8.08
N PRO A 25 7.80 -7.33 6.80
CA PRO A 25 7.66 -6.02 6.19
C PRO A 25 6.17 -5.67 6.24
N ALA A 26 5.78 -4.86 7.21
CA ALA A 26 4.46 -4.26 7.21
C ALA A 26 4.40 -3.35 5.99
N ALA A 27 3.44 -3.57 5.11
CA ALA A 27 3.19 -2.67 4.00
C ALA A 27 2.78 -1.31 4.58
N ALA A 28 3.56 -0.27 4.31
CA ALA A 28 3.17 1.09 4.65
C ALA A 28 2.04 1.53 3.71
N HIS A 29 1.16 2.39 4.20
CA HIS A 29 0.12 2.99 3.38
C HIS A 29 -0.14 4.42 3.86
N GLY A 30 -0.28 5.32 2.92
CA GLY A 30 -0.61 6.71 3.19
C GLY A 30 -0.53 7.57 1.95
N ALA A 31 -1.27 8.66 1.93
CA ALA A 31 -1.22 9.68 0.90
C ALA A 31 -1.54 11.05 1.50
N GLU A 32 -1.20 12.11 0.78
CA GLU A 32 -1.49 13.47 1.21
C GLU A 32 -3.00 13.71 1.25
N VAL A 33 -3.51 14.09 2.42
CA VAL A 33 -4.92 14.43 2.63
C VAL A 33 -5.11 15.95 2.73
N PHE A 34 -4.06 16.67 3.11
CA PHE A 34 -4.02 18.13 3.00
C PHE A 34 -2.60 18.65 2.69
N PRO A 35 -2.44 19.44 1.59
CA PRO A 35 -3.42 19.67 0.53
C PRO A 35 -3.77 18.36 -0.18
N GLY A 36 -5.07 18.16 -0.49
CA GLY A 36 -5.56 16.86 -0.92
C GLY A 36 -4.95 16.37 -2.23
N SER A 37 -4.39 15.16 -2.22
CA SER A 37 -3.81 14.55 -3.41
C SER A 37 -4.89 14.13 -4.42
N ARG A 38 -4.51 14.02 -5.71
CA ARG A 38 -5.42 13.59 -6.80
C ARG A 38 -6.12 12.29 -6.45
N GLN A 39 -5.37 11.27 -6.02
CA GLN A 39 -5.93 9.97 -5.66
C GLN A 39 -6.88 10.05 -4.47
N TYR A 40 -6.56 10.84 -3.45
CA TYR A 40 -7.42 11.03 -2.29
C TYR A 40 -8.70 11.80 -2.63
N LEU A 41 -8.57 12.97 -3.29
CA LEU A 41 -9.73 13.79 -3.64
C LEU A 41 -10.64 13.11 -4.66
N CYS A 42 -10.09 12.37 -5.61
CA CYS A 42 -10.89 11.57 -6.54
C CYS A 42 -11.62 10.43 -5.85
N TRP A 43 -10.99 9.78 -4.86
CA TRP A 43 -11.68 8.80 -4.03
C TRP A 43 -12.82 9.45 -3.24
N VAL A 44 -12.59 10.63 -2.63
CA VAL A 44 -13.65 11.39 -1.93
C VAL A 44 -14.80 11.77 -2.87
N ASP A 45 -14.48 12.29 -4.06
CA ASP A 45 -15.47 12.68 -5.09
C ASP A 45 -16.30 11.48 -5.58
N ALA A 46 -15.69 10.31 -5.64
CA ALA A 46 -16.32 9.11 -6.17
C ALA A 46 -17.25 8.38 -5.20
N GLN A 47 -17.24 8.73 -3.92
CA GLN A 47 -18.01 8.02 -2.89
C GLN A 47 -19.52 8.17 -3.10
N THR A 48 -20.21 7.05 -3.09
CA THR A 48 -21.68 7.02 -3.13
C THR A 48 -22.24 6.35 -1.87
N PRO A 49 -23.48 6.65 -1.46
CA PRO A 49 -24.07 6.04 -0.26
C PRO A 49 -24.17 4.51 -0.29
N ASN A 50 -24.03 3.90 -1.44
CA ASN A 50 -24.05 2.44 -1.62
C ASN A 50 -22.66 1.85 -1.86
N GLY A 51 -21.58 2.63 -1.66
CA GLY A 51 -20.19 2.21 -1.77
C GLY A 51 -19.67 1.99 -3.20
N GLN A 52 -20.47 2.27 -4.21
CA GLN A 52 -19.99 2.28 -5.60
C GLN A 52 -19.21 3.56 -5.87
N LEU A 53 -18.27 3.49 -6.81
CA LEU A 53 -17.53 4.66 -7.27
C LEU A 53 -18.28 5.34 -8.41
N ASP A 54 -18.65 6.62 -8.23
CA ASP A 54 -19.32 7.45 -9.24
C ASP A 54 -18.79 8.89 -9.17
N PRO A 55 -17.56 9.14 -9.65
CA PRO A 55 -16.95 10.44 -9.54
C PRO A 55 -17.71 11.51 -10.36
N GLY A 56 -18.03 12.63 -9.72
CA GLY A 56 -18.65 13.79 -10.35
C GLY A 56 -17.63 14.64 -11.12
N ASN A 57 -16.37 14.62 -10.73
CA ASN A 57 -15.30 15.36 -11.38
C ASN A 57 -14.87 14.67 -12.69
N PRO A 58 -14.76 15.38 -13.84
CA PRO A 58 -14.38 14.75 -15.12
C PRO A 58 -13.00 14.10 -15.11
N ALA A 59 -12.01 14.71 -14.44
CA ALA A 59 -10.66 14.13 -14.36
C ALA A 59 -10.66 12.85 -13.54
N CYS A 60 -11.39 12.81 -12.43
CA CYS A 60 -11.56 11.62 -11.62
C CYS A 60 -12.33 10.53 -12.35
N ALA A 61 -13.38 10.87 -13.12
CA ALA A 61 -14.14 9.90 -13.92
C ALA A 61 -13.25 9.25 -15.00
N ASP A 62 -12.43 10.05 -15.68
CA ASP A 62 -11.48 9.53 -16.67
C ASP A 62 -10.41 8.66 -16.01
N ALA A 63 -9.89 9.06 -14.84
CA ALA A 63 -8.92 8.27 -14.09
C ALA A 63 -9.49 6.92 -13.61
N LEU A 64 -10.75 6.90 -13.16
CA LEU A 64 -11.43 5.64 -12.80
C LEU A 64 -11.59 4.71 -14.01
N ALA A 65 -11.91 5.29 -15.18
CA ALA A 65 -12.08 4.51 -16.42
C ALA A 65 -10.74 3.93 -16.92
N GLU A 66 -9.62 4.63 -16.71
CA GLU A 66 -8.29 4.23 -17.18
C GLU A 66 -7.59 3.30 -16.18
N SER A 67 -7.44 3.71 -14.92
CA SER A 67 -6.72 2.96 -13.87
C SER A 67 -7.59 1.92 -13.15
N GLY A 68 -8.90 1.99 -13.32
CA GLY A 68 -9.84 1.08 -12.68
C GLY A 68 -10.08 1.37 -11.18
N PRO A 69 -10.99 0.61 -10.55
CA PRO A 69 -11.43 0.88 -9.18
C PRO A 69 -10.36 0.61 -8.11
N ASN A 70 -9.37 -0.24 -8.40
CA ASN A 70 -8.35 -0.60 -7.42
C ASN A 70 -7.51 0.59 -6.96
N ALA A 71 -7.19 1.55 -7.85
CA ALA A 71 -6.48 2.76 -7.48
C ALA A 71 -7.30 3.65 -6.54
N TYR A 72 -8.62 3.62 -6.65
CA TYR A 72 -9.53 4.37 -5.80
C TYR A 72 -9.66 3.75 -4.42
N TYR A 73 -9.98 2.47 -4.34
CA TYR A 73 -10.09 1.78 -3.04
C TYR A 73 -8.76 1.69 -2.30
N ASN A 74 -7.63 1.78 -3.02
CA ASN A 74 -6.28 1.81 -2.47
C ASN A 74 -5.60 3.17 -2.69
N TRP A 75 -6.34 4.28 -2.59
CA TRP A 75 -5.82 5.63 -2.80
C TRP A 75 -4.55 5.94 -1.99
N PHE A 76 -4.38 5.28 -0.86
CA PHE A 76 -3.22 5.34 0.04
C PHE A 76 -2.03 4.46 -0.42
N GLY A 77 -2.19 3.67 -1.48
CA GLY A 77 -1.23 2.64 -1.94
C GLY A 77 -0.42 3.02 -3.19
N ASN A 78 -0.27 4.31 -3.49
CA ASN A 78 0.57 4.79 -4.59
C ASN A 78 2.05 4.76 -4.18
N LEU A 79 2.71 3.64 -4.43
CA LEU A 79 4.03 3.33 -3.89
C LEU A 79 4.99 2.70 -4.92
N ASP A 80 6.28 2.73 -4.60
CA ASP A 80 7.31 1.89 -5.21
C ASP A 80 8.10 1.17 -4.10
N SER A 81 7.98 -0.15 -4.03
CA SER A 81 8.67 -0.99 -3.03
C SER A 81 10.20 -0.90 -3.10
N ASN A 82 10.75 -0.42 -4.21
CA ASN A 82 12.18 -0.28 -4.44
C ASN A 82 12.62 1.17 -4.66
N GLY A 83 11.80 2.15 -4.32
CA GLY A 83 12.06 3.57 -4.52
C GLY A 83 13.37 4.03 -3.90
N ALA A 84 13.66 3.65 -2.65
CA ALA A 84 14.89 3.92 -1.90
C ALA A 84 15.32 5.41 -1.93
N GLY A 85 14.34 6.32 -1.89
CA GLY A 85 14.57 7.76 -1.92
C GLY A 85 14.99 8.33 -3.28
N ARG A 86 14.92 7.53 -4.34
CA ARG A 86 15.33 7.97 -5.69
C ARG A 86 14.25 8.82 -6.34
N THR A 87 14.68 9.86 -7.02
CA THR A 87 13.85 10.89 -7.66
C THR A 87 14.24 11.08 -9.13
N GLU A 88 14.73 12.25 -9.52
CA GLU A 88 15.17 12.58 -10.89
C GLU A 88 16.13 11.53 -11.45
N GLY A 89 15.89 11.12 -12.70
CA GLY A 89 16.66 10.07 -13.39
C GLY A 89 16.23 8.64 -13.05
N TYR A 90 15.44 8.44 -11.98
CA TYR A 90 14.80 7.17 -11.64
C TYR A 90 13.31 7.19 -11.96
N ILE A 91 12.59 8.21 -11.53
CA ILE A 91 11.20 8.45 -11.92
C ILE A 91 11.20 9.31 -13.18
N PRO A 92 10.70 8.83 -14.31
CA PRO A 92 10.65 9.60 -15.56
C PRO A 92 9.73 10.83 -15.45
N ASP A 93 10.07 11.88 -16.19
CA ASP A 93 9.16 12.99 -16.42
C ASP A 93 7.81 12.48 -16.98
N GLY A 94 6.71 13.10 -16.56
CA GLY A 94 5.37 12.71 -16.95
C GLY A 94 4.79 11.52 -16.17
N THR A 95 5.57 10.89 -15.27
CA THR A 95 5.11 9.79 -14.41
C THR A 95 5.38 10.05 -12.92
N ILE A 96 5.61 11.31 -12.55
CA ILE A 96 6.04 11.69 -11.20
C ILE A 96 4.94 11.41 -10.17
N CYS A 97 3.67 11.70 -10.52
CA CYS A 97 2.55 11.54 -9.60
C CYS A 97 2.25 10.08 -9.24
N SER A 98 2.63 9.14 -10.11
CA SER A 98 2.50 7.69 -9.86
C SER A 98 3.80 7.02 -9.40
N GLY A 99 4.87 7.79 -9.18
CA GLY A 99 6.18 7.23 -8.82
C GLY A 99 6.85 6.42 -9.93
N GLY A 100 6.44 6.62 -11.20
CA GLY A 100 6.96 5.92 -12.37
C GLY A 100 6.21 4.62 -12.70
N ASP A 101 4.96 4.49 -12.28
CA ASP A 101 4.05 3.36 -12.56
C ASP A 101 4.64 2.00 -12.11
N ARG A 102 5.22 1.94 -10.90
CA ARG A 102 5.90 0.75 -10.35
C ARG A 102 5.18 0.10 -9.19
N GLY A 103 4.05 0.67 -8.79
CA GLY A 103 3.26 0.20 -7.67
C GLY A 103 2.44 -1.04 -7.98
N PRO A 104 1.87 -1.67 -6.96
CA PRO A 104 0.96 -2.82 -7.12
C PRO A 104 -0.38 -2.43 -7.75
N TYR A 105 -0.74 -1.16 -7.70
CA TYR A 105 -1.97 -0.61 -8.28
C TYR A 105 -1.63 0.37 -9.39
N ASP A 106 -2.51 0.47 -10.38
CA ASP A 106 -2.31 1.38 -11.50
C ASP A 106 -2.74 2.81 -11.14
N PHE A 107 -1.76 3.68 -10.92
CA PHE A 107 -1.96 5.11 -10.71
C PHE A 107 -1.56 5.94 -11.94
N SER A 108 -1.36 5.32 -13.10
CA SER A 108 -0.86 6.01 -14.31
C SER A 108 -1.77 7.15 -14.76
N ALA A 109 -3.10 6.99 -14.66
CA ALA A 109 -4.06 8.02 -15.00
C ALA A 109 -3.90 9.32 -14.20
N PHE A 110 -3.41 9.25 -12.96
CA PHE A 110 -3.18 10.42 -12.11
C PHE A 110 -1.97 11.27 -12.52
N ASN A 111 -1.22 10.85 -13.54
CA ASN A 111 -0.18 11.68 -14.17
C ASN A 111 -0.73 12.64 -15.24
N ALA A 112 -1.99 12.52 -15.64
CA ALA A 112 -2.55 13.27 -16.76
C ALA A 112 -2.41 14.80 -16.57
N PRO A 113 -1.84 15.51 -17.57
CA PRO A 113 -1.71 16.97 -17.54
C PRO A 113 -3.07 17.61 -17.81
N ARG A 114 -3.73 18.10 -16.77
CA ARG A 114 -5.12 18.62 -16.82
C ARG A 114 -5.27 19.81 -15.88
N THR A 115 -6.31 20.62 -16.14
CA THR A 115 -6.66 21.79 -15.33
C THR A 115 -7.97 21.61 -14.56
N ASP A 116 -8.58 20.44 -14.63
CA ASP A 116 -9.87 20.12 -14.02
C ASP A 116 -9.80 19.08 -12.88
N TRP A 117 -8.59 18.76 -12.41
CA TRP A 117 -8.42 18.00 -11.17
C TRP A 117 -9.07 18.74 -9.99
N PRO A 118 -9.59 18.03 -8.98
CA PRO A 118 -9.94 18.66 -7.70
C PRO A 118 -8.76 19.48 -7.18
N THR A 119 -9.04 20.66 -6.64
CA THR A 119 -8.01 21.68 -6.36
C THR A 119 -8.17 22.23 -4.96
N THR A 120 -7.08 22.31 -4.21
CA THR A 120 -7.01 23.01 -2.92
C THR A 120 -6.57 24.44 -3.14
N HIS A 121 -7.34 25.42 -2.64
CA HIS A 121 -7.05 26.85 -2.75
C HIS A 121 -6.17 27.32 -1.61
N LEU A 122 -5.07 27.99 -1.91
CA LEU A 122 -4.04 28.35 -0.94
C LEU A 122 -3.58 29.82 -1.10
N THR A 123 -3.00 30.35 -0.05
CA THR A 123 -2.35 31.68 -0.07
C THR A 123 -0.84 31.51 -0.20
N ALA A 124 -0.22 32.14 -1.19
CA ALA A 124 1.21 32.16 -1.37
C ALA A 124 1.92 32.79 -0.16
N GLY A 125 3.04 32.21 0.27
CA GLY A 125 3.79 32.64 1.44
C GLY A 125 3.17 32.28 2.80
N ALA A 126 1.97 31.69 2.83
CA ALA A 126 1.35 31.25 4.06
C ALA A 126 1.95 29.93 4.55
N THR A 127 1.80 29.66 5.85
CA THR A 127 2.17 28.39 6.47
C THR A 127 0.89 27.58 6.71
N TYR A 128 0.89 26.33 6.26
CA TYR A 128 -0.19 25.38 6.47
C TYR A 128 0.33 24.14 7.19
N GLU A 129 -0.50 23.55 8.03
CA GLU A 129 -0.26 22.21 8.55
C GLU A 129 -0.58 21.20 7.44
N PHE A 130 0.45 20.56 6.87
CA PHE A 130 0.30 19.46 5.93
C PHE A 130 -0.09 18.21 6.69
N GLN A 131 -0.93 17.39 6.05
CA GLN A 131 -1.43 16.16 6.64
C GLN A 131 -1.29 15.01 5.64
N HIS A 132 -0.54 13.99 6.04
CA HIS A 132 -0.37 12.76 5.28
C HIS A 132 -0.98 11.60 6.04
N ASN A 133 -1.96 10.93 5.45
CA ASN A 133 -2.63 9.80 6.09
C ASN A 133 -1.61 8.73 6.52
N ASN A 134 -1.73 8.22 7.73
CA ASN A 134 -0.88 7.14 8.25
C ASN A 134 -1.65 5.82 8.38
N TRP A 135 -2.33 5.43 7.33
CA TRP A 135 -3.10 4.18 7.26
C TRP A 135 -2.33 2.98 7.80
N ALA A 136 -1.03 2.90 7.48
CA ALA A 136 -0.07 2.04 8.16
C ALA A 136 1.17 2.87 8.50
N GLU A 137 1.39 3.10 9.79
CA GLU A 137 2.42 3.96 10.33
C GLU A 137 3.82 3.37 10.14
N HIS A 138 4.72 4.18 9.57
CA HIS A 138 6.14 3.84 9.44
C HIS A 138 7.01 5.08 9.55
N PRO A 139 8.21 4.97 10.11
CA PRO A 139 9.15 6.08 10.16
C PRO A 139 9.66 6.44 8.77
N GLY A 140 9.90 7.73 8.54
CA GLY A 140 10.42 8.16 7.26
C GLY A 140 10.55 9.67 7.11
N ARG A 141 11.01 10.07 5.92
CA ARG A 141 11.16 11.46 5.53
C ARG A 141 10.11 11.82 4.49
N PHE A 142 9.49 12.96 4.67
CA PHE A 142 8.56 13.57 3.73
C PHE A 142 9.25 14.74 3.06
N ASP A 143 9.47 14.65 1.75
CA ASP A 143 10.01 15.72 0.92
C ASP A 143 8.84 16.38 0.17
N VAL A 144 8.64 17.68 0.36
CA VAL A 144 7.57 18.46 -0.26
C VAL A 144 8.15 19.32 -1.37
N TYR A 145 7.66 19.13 -2.57
CA TYR A 145 8.01 19.93 -3.74
C TYR A 145 6.80 20.74 -4.19
N VAL A 146 7.05 21.93 -4.72
CA VAL A 146 6.03 22.76 -5.37
C VAL A 146 6.52 23.10 -6.77
N THR A 147 5.63 23.12 -7.75
CA THR A 147 6.00 23.56 -9.09
C THR A 147 6.43 25.04 -9.08
N ARG A 148 7.40 25.37 -9.94
CA ARG A 148 7.95 26.72 -10.08
C ARG A 148 6.93 27.67 -10.71
N GLU A 149 7.08 28.96 -10.45
CA GLU A 149 6.28 29.98 -11.13
C GLU A 149 6.41 29.85 -12.66
N GLY A 150 5.26 29.95 -13.35
CA GLY A 150 5.13 29.77 -14.79
C GLY A 150 4.93 28.31 -15.22
N PHE A 151 4.68 27.38 -14.29
CA PHE A 151 4.27 26.01 -14.59
C PHE A 151 3.01 25.98 -15.46
N ASP A 152 3.00 25.12 -16.49
CA ASP A 152 1.85 24.88 -17.37
C ASP A 152 1.19 23.53 -17.03
N PRO A 153 0.03 23.52 -16.34
CA PRO A 153 -0.63 22.28 -15.93
C PRO A 153 -1.17 21.43 -17.09
N THR A 154 -1.12 21.95 -18.32
CA THR A 154 -1.49 21.22 -19.54
C THR A 154 -0.33 20.42 -20.15
N GLN A 155 0.85 20.52 -19.56
CA GLN A 155 2.03 19.75 -19.96
C GLN A 155 2.33 18.66 -18.92
N PRO A 156 2.93 17.52 -19.34
CA PRO A 156 3.39 16.50 -18.41
C PRO A 156 4.36 17.10 -17.37
N LEU A 157 4.12 16.79 -16.08
CA LEU A 157 4.98 17.26 -14.99
C LEU A 157 6.40 16.71 -15.12
N ALA A 158 7.38 17.60 -15.13
CA ALA A 158 8.80 17.26 -15.20
C ALA A 158 9.53 17.64 -13.90
N TRP A 159 10.64 16.96 -13.61
CA TRP A 159 11.49 17.29 -12.43
C TRP A 159 12.03 18.73 -12.48
N ALA A 160 12.26 19.25 -13.69
CA ALA A 160 12.68 20.65 -13.87
C ALA A 160 11.62 21.67 -13.42
N ASP A 161 10.36 21.27 -13.38
CA ASP A 161 9.27 22.14 -12.93
C ASP A 161 9.19 22.21 -11.40
N LEU A 162 9.77 21.27 -10.68
CA LEU A 162 9.67 21.12 -9.24
C LEU A 162 10.79 21.85 -8.49
N GLU A 163 10.44 22.35 -7.31
CA GLU A 163 11.35 22.91 -6.32
C GLU A 163 11.06 22.30 -4.96
N LEU A 164 12.09 21.76 -4.31
CA LEU A 164 11.98 21.27 -2.92
C LEU A 164 11.79 22.47 -1.99
N VAL A 165 10.66 22.51 -1.30
CA VAL A 165 10.30 23.62 -0.39
C VAL A 165 10.40 23.23 1.08
N ASP A 166 10.22 21.96 1.39
CA ASP A 166 10.33 21.46 2.77
C ASP A 166 10.76 19.99 2.80
N SER A 167 11.33 19.58 3.93
CA SER A 167 11.72 18.18 4.20
C SER A 167 11.70 17.92 5.70
N VAL A 168 10.82 17.05 6.15
CA VAL A 168 10.68 16.68 7.56
C VAL A 168 10.93 15.17 7.73
N THR A 169 11.55 14.79 8.83
CA THR A 169 11.79 13.38 9.18
C THR A 169 11.04 13.03 10.44
N ASP A 170 10.30 11.92 10.42
CA ASP A 170 9.52 11.40 11.53
C ASP A 170 8.64 12.49 12.18
N PRO A 171 7.77 13.18 11.40
CA PRO A 171 6.88 14.17 11.97
C PRO A 171 5.92 13.54 12.98
N PRO A 172 5.33 14.32 13.89
CA PRO A 172 4.31 13.81 14.79
C PRO A 172 3.10 13.30 14.02
N ASP A 173 2.35 12.41 14.66
CA ASP A 173 1.10 11.85 14.16
C ASP A 173 -0.04 12.01 15.17
N THR A 174 -1.28 11.80 14.73
CA THR A 174 -2.49 11.94 15.56
C THR A 174 -2.88 10.67 16.29
N GLY A 175 -2.18 9.58 16.06
CA GLY A 175 -2.44 8.28 16.68
C GLY A 175 -2.01 7.13 15.76
N GLY A 176 -2.17 5.90 16.20
CA GLY A 176 -1.78 4.70 15.48
C GLY A 176 -2.47 4.53 14.13
N PRO A 177 -2.20 3.43 13.40
CA PRO A 177 -2.67 3.26 12.04
C PRO A 177 -4.21 3.36 11.96
N GLY A 178 -4.71 3.99 10.89
CA GLY A 178 -6.14 4.16 10.66
C GLY A 178 -6.48 5.22 9.62
N GLY A 179 -7.67 5.13 9.04
CA GLY A 179 -8.12 6.02 7.98
C GLY A 179 -8.19 7.49 8.39
N ASP A 180 -8.45 7.75 9.66
CA ASP A 180 -8.62 9.10 10.21
C ASP A 180 -7.35 9.64 10.89
N ASN A 181 -6.26 8.89 10.89
CA ASN A 181 -4.99 9.30 11.46
C ASN A 181 -4.04 9.81 10.38
N TYR A 182 -3.18 10.74 10.76
CA TYR A 182 -2.23 11.34 9.84
C TYR A 182 -0.96 11.82 10.55
N TYR A 183 0.14 11.82 9.80
CA TYR A 183 1.32 12.63 10.13
C TYR A 183 1.01 14.07 9.83
N TYR A 184 1.53 15.01 10.63
CA TYR A 184 1.29 16.42 10.42
C TYR A 184 2.54 17.27 10.70
N TRP A 185 2.71 18.31 9.92
CA TRP A 185 3.81 19.27 10.07
C TRP A 185 3.51 20.57 9.35
N ASP A 186 4.12 21.66 9.81
CA ASP A 186 3.95 22.98 9.20
C ASP A 186 4.85 23.14 7.98
N VAL A 187 4.27 23.54 6.84
CA VAL A 187 4.97 23.87 5.59
C VAL A 187 4.72 25.33 5.24
N THR A 188 5.78 26.12 5.08
CA THR A 188 5.68 27.49 4.56
C THR A 188 5.82 27.46 3.05
N LEU A 189 4.76 27.83 2.36
CA LEU A 189 4.70 27.82 0.89
C LEU A 189 5.50 28.99 0.28
N PRO A 190 5.99 28.86 -0.98
CA PRO A 190 6.63 29.96 -1.68
C PRO A 190 5.71 31.17 -1.81
N ASP A 191 6.27 32.38 -1.70
CA ASP A 191 5.51 33.64 -1.71
C ASP A 191 5.35 34.25 -3.13
N ASP A 192 6.00 33.66 -4.13
CA ASP A 192 6.04 34.11 -5.51
C ASP A 192 5.14 33.30 -6.47
N ARG A 193 4.31 32.38 -5.96
CA ARG A 193 3.42 31.54 -6.77
C ARG A 193 2.07 32.21 -7.00
N THR A 194 1.53 32.02 -8.21
CA THR A 194 0.20 32.51 -8.59
C THR A 194 -0.53 31.52 -9.51
N GLY A 195 -1.84 31.33 -9.31
CA GLY A 195 -2.65 30.41 -10.11
C GLY A 195 -2.36 28.94 -9.82
N ARG A 196 -2.52 28.08 -10.82
CA ARG A 196 -2.46 26.63 -10.66
C ARG A 196 -1.03 26.08 -10.59
N HIS A 197 -0.83 25.24 -9.59
CA HIS A 197 0.42 24.55 -9.32
C HIS A 197 0.14 23.10 -8.88
N VAL A 198 1.21 22.31 -8.78
CA VAL A 198 1.19 20.96 -8.17
C VAL A 198 2.13 20.96 -6.97
N VAL A 199 1.62 20.50 -5.84
CA VAL A 199 2.43 20.06 -4.70
C VAL A 199 2.68 18.56 -4.88
N PHE A 200 3.95 18.16 -4.89
CA PHE A 200 4.34 16.76 -4.93
C PHE A 200 4.97 16.38 -3.59
N THR A 201 4.35 15.45 -2.88
CA THR A 201 4.88 14.89 -1.64
C THR A 201 5.46 13.52 -1.89
N HIS A 202 6.71 13.32 -1.44
CA HIS A 202 7.47 12.09 -1.56
C HIS A 202 7.81 11.55 -0.17
N TRP A 203 7.10 10.54 0.28
CA TRP A 203 7.41 9.87 1.53
C TRP A 203 8.43 8.76 1.31
N VAL A 204 9.60 8.91 1.93
CA VAL A 204 10.73 7.98 1.88
C VAL A 204 10.82 7.26 3.22
N ARG A 205 10.46 6.00 3.26
CA ARG A 205 10.58 5.21 4.49
C ARG A 205 12.04 5.05 4.90
N SER A 206 12.29 5.07 6.23
CA SER A 206 13.63 4.83 6.80
C SER A 206 13.86 3.37 7.20
N ASP A 207 12.80 2.58 7.33
CA ASP A 207 12.83 1.17 7.73
C ASP A 207 12.74 0.18 6.56
N SER A 208 12.53 0.67 5.33
CA SER A 208 12.51 -0.12 4.10
C SER A 208 12.95 0.72 2.89
N SER A 209 12.99 0.12 1.69
CA SER A 209 13.20 0.82 0.42
C SER A 209 11.93 1.38 -0.21
N GLU A 210 10.79 1.25 0.45
CA GLU A 210 9.50 1.66 -0.06
C GLU A 210 9.33 3.17 -0.01
N ASN A 211 8.75 3.73 -1.07
CA ASN A 211 8.45 5.15 -1.19
C ASN A 211 6.99 5.33 -1.59
N PHE A 212 6.37 6.43 -1.15
CA PHE A 212 5.00 6.81 -1.51
C PHE A 212 4.97 8.16 -2.20
N TYR A 213 3.97 8.36 -3.06
CA TYR A 213 3.90 9.51 -3.95
C TYR A 213 2.51 10.12 -3.95
N SER A 214 2.44 11.45 -3.84
CA SER A 214 1.20 12.19 -3.87
C SER A 214 1.38 13.47 -4.69
N CYS A 215 0.51 13.70 -5.67
CA CYS A 215 0.39 14.99 -6.34
C CYS A 215 -0.92 15.64 -5.92
N SER A 216 -0.85 16.87 -5.41
CA SER A 216 -1.99 17.69 -5.04
C SER A 216 -2.05 18.89 -5.95
N ASP A 217 -3.18 19.05 -6.70
CA ASP A 217 -3.40 20.26 -7.45
C ASP A 217 -3.80 21.38 -6.52
N VAL A 218 -3.11 22.50 -6.61
CA VAL A 218 -3.35 23.68 -5.77
C VAL A 218 -3.52 24.93 -6.63
N GLU A 219 -4.26 25.91 -6.12
CA GLU A 219 -4.39 27.20 -6.75
C GLU A 219 -4.01 28.31 -5.76
N PHE A 220 -2.96 29.08 -6.10
CA PHE A 220 -2.53 30.23 -5.31
C PHE A 220 -3.32 31.46 -5.67
N ASP A 221 -4.50 31.61 -5.06
CA ASP A 221 -5.48 32.68 -5.30
C ASP A 221 -5.91 33.42 -4.03
N GLY A 222 -5.27 33.10 -2.89
CA GLY A 222 -5.55 33.68 -1.58
C GLY A 222 -6.58 32.89 -0.78
N GLY A 223 -6.86 31.65 -1.17
CA GLY A 223 -7.69 30.71 -0.41
C GLY A 223 -7.07 30.26 0.90
N ASP A 224 -7.86 29.62 1.74
CA ASP A 224 -7.50 29.18 3.12
C ASP A 224 -7.64 27.65 3.28
N GLY A 225 -7.41 26.88 2.20
CA GLY A 225 -7.44 25.42 2.21
C GLY A 225 -8.74 24.80 1.68
N GLU A 226 -9.70 25.59 1.22
CA GLU A 226 -10.92 25.09 0.62
C GLU A 226 -10.64 24.27 -0.63
N VAL A 227 -11.41 23.19 -0.85
CA VAL A 227 -11.30 22.31 -2.01
C VAL A 227 -12.46 22.55 -2.97
N THR A 228 -12.13 22.67 -4.26
CA THR A 228 -13.13 22.75 -5.35
C THR A 228 -12.95 21.60 -6.33
N GLY A 229 -13.98 21.35 -7.15
CA GLY A 229 -13.95 20.30 -8.17
C GLY A 229 -14.27 18.91 -7.63
N ILE A 230 -14.77 18.79 -6.42
CA ILE A 230 -15.43 17.60 -5.89
C ILE A 230 -16.95 17.81 -5.96
N GLY A 231 -17.71 16.74 -6.27
CA GLY A 231 -19.14 16.83 -6.58
C GLY A 231 -20.01 17.38 -5.45
N ASP A 232 -21.24 17.76 -5.81
CA ASP A 232 -22.26 18.38 -4.94
C ASP A 232 -22.64 17.48 -3.74
N GLY A 233 -21.81 17.38 -2.75
CA GLY A 233 -22.04 16.57 -1.55
C GLY A 233 -20.81 16.31 -0.71
N ALA A 234 -19.65 16.45 -1.29
CA ALA A 234 -18.43 16.54 -0.52
C ALA A 234 -18.29 18.02 -0.10
N GLY A 235 -18.75 18.33 1.09
CA GLY A 235 -18.35 19.57 1.75
C GLY A 235 -16.84 19.65 1.90
N PRO A 236 -16.29 20.81 2.33
CA PRO A 236 -14.88 20.88 2.66
C PRO A 236 -14.56 19.67 3.53
N VAL A 237 -13.46 18.98 3.21
CA VAL A 237 -12.91 17.94 4.09
C VAL A 237 -12.36 18.70 5.29
N ASP A 238 -13.27 19.14 6.15
CA ASP A 238 -12.87 19.63 7.47
C ASP A 238 -12.12 18.47 8.13
N PRO A 239 -10.99 18.74 8.79
CA PRO A 239 -10.37 17.74 9.67
C PRO A 239 -11.47 17.22 10.59
N PRO A 240 -11.56 15.91 10.82
CA PRO A 240 -12.71 15.30 11.46
C PRO A 240 -13.05 16.05 12.74
N ALA A 241 -14.23 16.69 12.74
CA ALA A 241 -14.78 17.30 13.93
C ALA A 241 -14.83 16.21 15.00
N ALA A 242 -14.53 16.57 16.24
CA ALA A 242 -14.57 15.64 17.38
C ALA A 242 -15.78 14.73 17.25
N CYS A 243 -15.54 13.42 17.23
CA CYS A 243 -16.50 12.33 16.98
C CYS A 243 -17.93 12.69 17.40
N PRO A 244 -18.88 12.92 16.49
CA PRO A 244 -20.25 13.18 16.87
C PRO A 244 -20.86 11.95 17.54
N ASP A 245 -21.81 12.18 18.48
CA ASP A 245 -22.55 11.10 19.18
C ASP A 245 -23.50 10.32 18.22
N GLU A 246 -23.46 10.60 16.93
CA GLU A 246 -24.28 9.95 15.91
C GLU A 246 -23.73 8.54 15.60
N ALA A 247 -24.65 7.64 15.25
CA ALA A 247 -24.26 6.32 14.78
C ALA A 247 -23.47 6.43 13.46
N PRO A 248 -22.44 5.61 13.25
CA PRO A 248 -21.72 5.56 11.99
C PRO A 248 -22.66 5.27 10.81
N GLY A 249 -22.34 5.80 9.64
CA GLY A 249 -23.03 5.42 8.40
C GLY A 249 -22.64 4.02 7.95
N VAL A 250 -23.40 3.46 7.02
CA VAL A 250 -23.12 2.15 6.44
C VAL A 250 -21.80 2.22 5.64
N PRO A 251 -20.87 1.27 5.84
CA PRO A 251 -19.66 1.16 5.02
C PRO A 251 -19.98 0.93 3.53
N GLY A 252 -19.01 1.21 2.68
CA GLY A 252 -19.12 0.95 1.26
C GLY A 252 -19.13 -0.54 0.90
N GLU A 253 -19.18 -0.83 -0.41
CA GLU A 253 -19.18 -2.20 -0.93
C GLU A 253 -17.98 -3.01 -0.42
N VAL A 254 -18.25 -4.26 -0.03
CA VAL A 254 -17.21 -5.21 0.41
C VAL A 254 -16.67 -5.95 -0.80
N LEU A 255 -15.35 -5.94 -0.97
CA LEU A 255 -14.64 -6.69 -1.98
C LEU A 255 -13.76 -7.75 -1.32
N ALA A 256 -13.79 -8.96 -1.86
CA ALA A 256 -12.89 -10.03 -1.48
C ALA A 256 -11.87 -10.27 -2.61
N HIS A 257 -10.60 -10.27 -2.27
CA HIS A 257 -9.52 -10.62 -3.18
C HIS A 257 -8.45 -11.44 -2.44
N ASP A 258 -7.43 -11.93 -3.16
CA ASP A 258 -6.44 -12.86 -2.61
C ASP A 258 -7.09 -14.04 -1.85
N VAL A 259 -8.19 -14.54 -2.41
CA VAL A 259 -8.95 -15.64 -1.82
C VAL A 259 -8.18 -16.95 -2.01
N ARG A 260 -7.77 -17.53 -0.88
CA ARG A 260 -7.03 -18.79 -0.80
C ARG A 260 -7.85 -19.88 -0.12
N ALA A 261 -7.25 -21.04 0.11
CA ALA A 261 -7.95 -22.17 0.73
C ALA A 261 -8.45 -21.87 2.16
N THR A 262 -7.68 -21.11 2.93
CA THR A 262 -7.97 -20.86 4.34
C THR A 262 -8.01 -19.39 4.73
N GLN A 263 -7.92 -18.49 3.73
CA GLN A 263 -7.94 -17.06 3.98
C GLN A 263 -8.53 -16.29 2.78
N ALA A 264 -9.02 -15.08 3.05
CA ALA A 264 -9.41 -14.10 2.06
C ALA A 264 -9.06 -12.70 2.58
N HIS A 265 -8.53 -11.84 1.71
CA HIS A 265 -8.40 -10.43 2.03
C HIS A 265 -9.70 -9.72 1.68
N LEU A 266 -10.30 -9.06 2.68
CA LEU A 266 -11.51 -8.28 2.53
C LEU A 266 -11.18 -6.80 2.68
N MET A 267 -11.80 -5.97 1.83
CA MET A 267 -11.74 -4.52 1.94
C MET A 267 -13.10 -3.91 1.62
N TRP A 268 -13.36 -2.72 2.12
CA TRP A 268 -14.63 -2.01 1.95
C TRP A 268 -14.43 -0.50 1.93
N GLY A 269 -15.39 0.22 1.38
CA GLY A 269 -15.40 1.68 1.46
C GLY A 269 -15.62 2.13 2.91
N VAL A 270 -14.91 3.18 3.36
CA VAL A 270 -15.13 3.75 4.70
C VAL A 270 -16.53 4.31 4.83
N SER A 271 -17.06 4.32 6.05
CA SER A 271 -18.33 4.99 6.36
C SER A 271 -18.20 6.50 6.16
N GLN A 272 -19.17 7.10 5.49
CA GLN A 272 -19.17 8.50 5.10
C GLN A 272 -19.78 9.44 6.15
N SER A 273 -20.25 8.94 7.28
CA SER A 273 -20.88 9.75 8.32
C SER A 273 -20.70 9.11 9.71
N GLY A 274 -20.75 9.97 10.70
CA GLY A 274 -20.55 9.58 12.09
C GLY A 274 -19.08 9.33 12.42
N CYS A 275 -18.82 9.00 13.67
CA CYS A 275 -17.50 8.61 14.13
C CYS A 275 -17.33 7.10 14.00
N VAL A 276 -16.32 6.66 13.28
CA VAL A 276 -15.96 5.24 13.13
C VAL A 276 -14.70 5.00 13.92
N THR A 277 -14.76 4.10 14.89
CA THR A 277 -13.59 3.61 15.64
C THR A 277 -13.20 2.20 15.23
N GLY A 278 -14.05 1.49 14.48
CA GLY A 278 -13.79 0.15 14.02
C GLY A 278 -14.87 -0.38 13.10
N TYR A 279 -14.59 -1.55 12.55
CA TYR A 279 -15.56 -2.30 11.74
C TYR A 279 -15.65 -3.73 12.23
N ASP A 280 -16.86 -4.32 12.10
CA ASP A 280 -17.12 -5.73 12.32
C ASP A 280 -17.44 -6.38 10.98
N VAL A 281 -16.69 -7.43 10.63
CA VAL A 281 -17.04 -8.34 9.54
C VAL A 281 -17.94 -9.42 10.09
N LEU A 282 -19.11 -9.57 9.50
CA LEU A 282 -20.15 -10.48 9.99
C LEU A 282 -20.43 -11.59 8.98
N ASP A 283 -20.70 -12.77 9.45
CA ASP A 283 -21.37 -13.80 8.65
C ASP A 283 -22.78 -13.31 8.31
N ALA A 284 -23.10 -13.22 7.02
CA ALA A 284 -24.36 -12.64 6.56
C ALA A 284 -25.60 -13.45 6.94
N ALA A 285 -25.45 -14.76 7.20
CA ALA A 285 -26.54 -15.65 7.54
C ALA A 285 -26.83 -15.69 9.06
N THR A 286 -25.77 -15.67 9.87
CA THR A 286 -25.89 -15.81 11.35
C THR A 286 -25.78 -14.48 12.08
N GLY A 287 -25.08 -13.49 11.48
CA GLY A 287 -24.74 -12.23 12.14
C GLY A 287 -23.59 -12.36 13.14
N ASP A 288 -22.91 -13.50 13.18
CA ASP A 288 -21.75 -13.70 14.04
C ASP A 288 -20.56 -12.87 13.54
N VAL A 289 -19.78 -12.31 14.46
CA VAL A 289 -18.57 -11.55 14.13
C VAL A 289 -17.47 -12.52 13.73
N LEU A 290 -16.97 -12.39 12.50
CA LEU A 290 -15.89 -13.18 11.96
C LEU A 290 -14.53 -12.49 12.17
N ALA A 291 -14.50 -11.16 12.09
CA ALA A 291 -13.33 -10.35 12.36
C ALA A 291 -13.72 -8.93 12.80
N GLU A 292 -12.82 -8.26 13.51
CA GLU A 292 -12.95 -6.87 13.94
C GLU A 292 -11.71 -6.09 13.52
N THR A 293 -11.88 -4.80 13.21
CA THR A 293 -10.77 -3.88 12.92
C THR A 293 -10.85 -2.62 13.76
N ASP A 294 -9.72 -1.97 14.00
CA ASP A 294 -9.60 -0.70 14.71
C ASP A 294 -9.56 0.45 13.70
N GLY A 295 -10.68 0.69 12.99
CA GLY A 295 -10.80 1.74 11.99
C GLY A 295 -10.29 1.38 10.60
N SER A 296 -9.46 0.35 10.44
CA SER A 296 -9.00 -0.14 9.13
C SER A 296 -10.18 -0.70 8.32
N PRO A 297 -10.44 -0.24 7.10
CA PRO A 297 -11.50 -0.76 6.23
C PRO A 297 -11.05 -1.99 5.43
N MET A 298 -10.15 -2.78 5.99
CA MET A 298 -9.70 -4.05 5.43
C MET A 298 -9.30 -5.03 6.51
N VAL A 299 -9.34 -6.32 6.20
CA VAL A 299 -8.90 -7.39 7.10
C VAL A 299 -8.55 -8.64 6.31
N ASP A 300 -7.56 -9.39 6.79
CA ASP A 300 -7.32 -10.77 6.38
C ASP A 300 -8.22 -11.70 7.20
N LEU A 301 -9.26 -12.20 6.58
CA LEU A 301 -10.12 -13.21 7.17
C LEU A 301 -9.44 -14.57 7.06
N THR A 302 -9.06 -15.16 8.17
CA THR A 302 -8.27 -16.41 8.25
C THR A 302 -9.06 -17.53 8.93
N GLY A 303 -8.58 -18.78 8.81
CA GLY A 303 -9.23 -19.95 9.40
C GLY A 303 -10.47 -20.40 8.64
N LEU A 304 -10.57 -20.05 7.36
CA LEU A 304 -11.66 -20.47 6.49
C LEU A 304 -11.51 -21.95 6.09
N ASP A 305 -12.63 -22.61 5.77
CA ASP A 305 -12.65 -23.96 5.24
C ASP A 305 -12.39 -23.95 3.74
N PRO A 306 -11.50 -24.82 3.22
CA PRO A 306 -11.22 -24.93 1.78
C PRO A 306 -12.47 -25.29 0.97
N GLY A 307 -12.60 -24.70 -0.23
CA GLY A 307 -13.69 -24.96 -1.16
C GLY A 307 -15.06 -24.51 -0.68
N SER A 308 -15.11 -23.65 0.32
CA SER A 308 -16.33 -23.18 0.96
C SER A 308 -16.73 -21.79 0.48
N THR A 309 -18.04 -21.57 0.32
CA THR A 309 -18.58 -20.25 -0.04
C THR A 309 -18.96 -19.50 1.24
N TYR A 310 -18.52 -18.27 1.33
CA TYR A 310 -18.83 -17.35 2.41
C TYR A 310 -19.65 -16.19 1.89
N GLU A 311 -20.62 -15.74 2.67
CA GLU A 311 -21.32 -14.47 2.49
C GLU A 311 -21.07 -13.63 3.72
N VAL A 312 -20.47 -12.45 3.51
CA VAL A 312 -20.08 -11.55 4.59
C VAL A 312 -20.72 -10.18 4.41
N THR A 313 -20.98 -9.52 5.52
CA THR A 313 -21.37 -8.11 5.57
C THR A 313 -20.43 -7.37 6.50
N VAL A 314 -20.34 -6.05 6.36
CA VAL A 314 -19.52 -5.22 7.24
C VAL A 314 -20.41 -4.12 7.84
N ARG A 315 -20.20 -3.83 9.13
CA ARG A 315 -20.80 -2.67 9.79
C ARG A 315 -19.72 -1.83 10.45
N ALA A 316 -19.91 -0.54 10.46
CA ALA A 316 -19.07 0.38 11.22
C ALA A 316 -19.53 0.44 12.69
N ARG A 317 -18.60 0.67 13.61
CA ARG A 317 -18.86 0.86 15.03
C ARG A 317 -18.17 2.12 15.58
N ASN A 318 -18.82 2.70 16.60
CA ASN A 318 -18.27 3.75 17.42
C ASN A 318 -18.16 3.24 18.87
N ASP A 319 -16.97 2.81 19.25
CA ASP A 319 -16.71 2.24 20.58
C ASP A 319 -16.88 3.24 21.73
N ASN A 320 -16.78 4.56 21.42
CA ASN A 320 -16.99 5.61 22.40
C ASN A 320 -18.44 5.71 22.86
N THR A 321 -19.38 5.39 21.96
CA THR A 321 -20.82 5.49 22.22
C THR A 321 -21.52 4.14 22.26
N GLY A 322 -20.89 3.09 21.71
CA GLY A 322 -21.48 1.77 21.49
C GLY A 322 -22.46 1.73 20.31
N ALA A 323 -22.52 2.79 19.50
CA ALA A 323 -23.36 2.83 18.31
C ALA A 323 -22.73 2.03 17.16
N VAL A 324 -23.58 1.40 16.34
CA VAL A 324 -23.18 0.65 15.15
C VAL A 324 -24.05 1.07 13.97
N SER A 325 -23.51 0.96 12.76
CA SER A 325 -24.29 1.16 11.53
C SER A 325 -25.18 -0.04 11.21
N ASP A 326 -26.10 0.12 10.27
CA ASP A 326 -26.63 -1.02 9.52
C ASP A 326 -25.49 -1.69 8.75
N PRO A 327 -25.55 -3.02 8.51
CA PRO A 327 -24.54 -3.72 7.73
C PRO A 327 -24.64 -3.40 6.22
N THR A 328 -23.53 -3.59 5.49
CA THR A 328 -23.49 -3.51 4.03
C THR A 328 -24.40 -4.55 3.37
N ALA A 329 -24.62 -4.42 2.05
CA ALA A 329 -25.08 -5.56 1.26
C ALA A 329 -24.10 -6.74 1.38
N PRO A 330 -24.59 -8.00 1.34
CA PRO A 330 -23.73 -9.18 1.41
C PRO A 330 -22.77 -9.26 0.22
N ALA A 331 -21.50 -9.54 0.51
CA ALA A 331 -20.49 -9.91 -0.47
C ALA A 331 -20.20 -11.42 -0.38
N SER A 332 -20.12 -12.09 -1.53
CA SER A 332 -19.89 -13.53 -1.61
C SER A 332 -18.55 -13.83 -2.24
N PHE A 333 -17.80 -14.75 -1.65
CA PHE A 333 -16.59 -15.31 -2.22
C PHE A 333 -16.49 -16.80 -1.91
N THR A 334 -15.68 -17.53 -2.70
CA THR A 334 -15.46 -18.97 -2.49
C THR A 334 -13.97 -19.22 -2.34
N THR A 335 -13.57 -19.85 -1.22
CA THR A 335 -12.19 -20.26 -0.98
C THR A 335 -11.78 -21.34 -1.98
N THR A 336 -10.48 -21.38 -2.30
CA THR A 336 -9.95 -22.46 -3.14
C THR A 336 -10.02 -23.81 -2.43
N THR A 337 -10.05 -24.91 -3.14
CA THR A 337 -10.27 -26.28 -2.59
C THR A 337 -9.04 -26.86 -1.87
N GLY A 338 -7.99 -26.13 -1.72
CA GLY A 338 -6.73 -26.44 -1.07
C GLY A 338 -5.66 -25.49 -1.57
N ASP A 339 -4.51 -25.49 -0.92
CA ASP A 339 -3.32 -25.07 -1.62
C ASP A 339 -3.20 -26.03 -2.80
N GLU A 340 -3.62 -25.60 -4.00
CA GLU A 340 -3.30 -26.36 -5.20
C GLU A 340 -1.77 -26.36 -5.24
N GLU A 341 -1.18 -27.49 -4.84
CA GLU A 341 0.22 -27.71 -5.19
C GLU A 341 0.27 -27.60 -6.71
N PRO A 342 1.06 -26.64 -7.25
CA PRO A 342 1.15 -26.48 -8.69
C PRO A 342 1.45 -27.84 -9.29
N THR A 343 0.66 -28.25 -10.27
CA THR A 343 0.86 -29.55 -10.93
C THR A 343 2.22 -29.54 -11.61
N ASP A 344 2.98 -30.62 -11.42
CA ASP A 344 4.29 -30.79 -12.06
C ASP A 344 4.16 -30.56 -13.57
N GLY A 345 4.89 -29.56 -14.12
CA GLY A 345 4.80 -29.14 -15.52
C GLY A 345 3.89 -27.93 -15.81
N ALA A 346 3.17 -27.38 -14.81
CA ALA A 346 2.36 -26.16 -15.02
C ALA A 346 3.23 -24.92 -15.24
N CYS A 347 4.48 -24.93 -14.79
CA CYS A 347 5.45 -23.85 -14.94
C CYS A 347 6.84 -24.34 -15.32
N THR A 348 7.69 -23.41 -15.74
CA THR A 348 9.13 -23.63 -15.89
C THR A 348 9.87 -22.60 -15.06
N ALA A 349 11.00 -22.99 -14.49
CA ALA A 349 11.87 -22.07 -13.75
C ALA A 349 13.31 -22.20 -14.22
N ALA A 350 14.02 -21.07 -14.30
CA ALA A 350 15.42 -21.04 -14.71
C ALA A 350 16.22 -20.10 -13.81
N PHE A 351 17.33 -20.60 -13.28
CA PHE A 351 18.31 -19.80 -12.53
C PHE A 351 19.38 -19.24 -13.48
N SER A 352 19.79 -18.00 -13.23
CA SER A 352 20.98 -17.41 -13.82
C SER A 352 21.71 -16.50 -12.83
N ALA A 353 23.04 -16.53 -12.85
CA ALA A 353 23.88 -15.61 -12.11
C ALA A 353 24.08 -14.32 -12.89
N THR A 354 23.66 -13.18 -12.34
CA THR A 354 23.79 -11.86 -12.99
C THR A 354 25.14 -11.20 -12.69
N SER A 355 25.73 -11.48 -11.55
CA SER A 355 27.11 -11.07 -11.19
C SER A 355 27.70 -11.98 -10.13
N SER A 356 29.05 -12.03 -10.04
CA SER A 356 29.76 -12.84 -9.05
C SER A 356 31.00 -12.09 -8.53
N TRP A 357 31.29 -12.27 -7.23
CA TRP A 357 32.47 -11.72 -6.57
C TRP A 357 33.06 -12.73 -5.58
N SER A 358 34.16 -12.39 -4.95
CA SER A 358 34.76 -13.28 -3.95
C SER A 358 33.84 -13.44 -2.74
N GLY A 359 33.24 -14.62 -2.58
CA GLY A 359 32.39 -14.98 -1.46
C GLY A 359 30.89 -14.79 -1.65
N GLY A 360 30.45 -14.36 -2.84
CA GLY A 360 29.02 -14.21 -3.13
C GLY A 360 28.69 -13.97 -4.60
N TYR A 361 27.41 -13.95 -4.90
CA TYR A 361 26.88 -13.68 -6.23
C TYR A 361 25.49 -13.03 -6.16
N GLN A 362 25.10 -12.36 -7.23
CA GLN A 362 23.72 -11.96 -7.46
C GLN A 362 23.11 -12.92 -8.46
N GLY A 363 21.96 -13.47 -8.12
CA GLY A 363 21.22 -14.40 -8.96
C GLY A 363 19.79 -13.97 -9.19
N GLN A 364 19.19 -14.55 -10.21
CA GLN A 364 17.77 -14.46 -10.46
C GLN A 364 17.19 -15.82 -10.83
N ILE A 365 15.93 -16.02 -10.50
CA ILE A 365 15.11 -17.14 -10.95
C ILE A 365 13.93 -16.56 -11.71
N VAL A 366 13.75 -16.99 -12.96
CA VAL A 366 12.61 -16.62 -13.79
C VAL A 366 11.64 -17.79 -13.78
N VAL A 367 10.42 -17.55 -13.31
CA VAL A 367 9.31 -18.52 -13.31
C VAL A 367 8.37 -18.13 -14.42
N THR A 368 8.06 -19.06 -15.32
CA THR A 368 7.18 -18.83 -16.48
C THR A 368 6.01 -19.79 -16.40
N ALA A 369 4.79 -19.26 -16.48
CA ALA A 369 3.56 -20.04 -16.57
C ALA A 369 3.47 -20.78 -17.92
N GLY A 370 2.92 -21.97 -17.91
CA GLY A 370 2.59 -22.73 -19.10
C GLY A 370 1.38 -22.16 -19.84
N ASP A 371 0.53 -23.05 -20.33
CA ASP A 371 -0.66 -22.69 -21.13
C ASP A 371 -1.85 -22.20 -20.27
N ALA A 372 -1.71 -22.20 -18.96
CA ALA A 372 -2.72 -21.73 -18.00
C ALA A 372 -2.09 -20.74 -16.99
N ASP A 373 -2.94 -19.92 -16.41
CA ASP A 373 -2.55 -19.01 -15.33
C ASP A 373 -2.09 -19.82 -14.10
N LEU A 374 -1.05 -19.36 -13.44
CA LEU A 374 -0.63 -19.86 -12.12
C LEU A 374 -1.24 -18.97 -11.04
N ALA A 375 -2.00 -19.56 -10.14
CA ALA A 375 -2.45 -18.87 -8.92
C ALA A 375 -1.33 -18.80 -7.88
N THR A 376 -0.43 -19.78 -7.91
CA THR A 376 0.79 -19.86 -7.10
C THR A 376 1.82 -20.76 -7.82
N TRP A 377 3.05 -20.81 -7.32
CA TRP A 377 4.10 -21.66 -7.87
C TRP A 377 5.13 -22.04 -6.80
N ARG A 378 5.86 -23.12 -7.03
CA ARG A 378 6.96 -23.57 -6.20
C ARG A 378 8.15 -23.95 -7.05
N VAL A 379 9.37 -23.62 -6.59
CA VAL A 379 10.61 -23.98 -7.29
C VAL A 379 11.55 -24.69 -6.33
N ASP A 380 12.06 -25.84 -6.72
CA ASP A 380 13.16 -26.49 -5.99
C ASP A 380 14.45 -25.68 -6.18
N ALA A 381 14.80 -24.95 -5.17
CA ALA A 381 15.99 -24.10 -5.09
C ALA A 381 16.99 -24.60 -4.03
N SER A 382 17.00 -25.92 -3.76
CA SER A 382 17.82 -26.55 -2.70
C SER A 382 19.32 -26.33 -2.87
N GLY A 383 19.79 -25.97 -4.08
CA GLY A 383 21.18 -25.59 -4.36
C GLY A 383 21.52 -24.12 -4.15
N ILE A 384 20.54 -23.29 -3.76
CA ILE A 384 20.68 -21.84 -3.64
C ILE A 384 20.80 -21.45 -2.16
N SER A 385 21.81 -20.63 -1.85
CA SER A 385 22.01 -20.04 -0.53
C SER A 385 21.82 -18.53 -0.64
N SER A 386 20.67 -18.02 -0.20
CA SER A 386 20.32 -16.60 -0.26
C SER A 386 20.56 -15.90 1.07
N THR A 387 21.12 -14.69 1.03
CA THR A 387 21.22 -13.78 2.17
C THR A 387 20.20 -12.66 2.13
N THR A 388 19.70 -12.35 0.93
CA THR A 388 18.67 -11.33 0.67
C THR A 388 17.95 -11.75 -0.59
N MET A 389 16.61 -11.73 -0.57
CA MET A 389 15.77 -12.12 -1.69
C MET A 389 14.62 -11.14 -1.86
N TRP A 390 14.18 -10.93 -3.11
CA TRP A 390 13.02 -10.10 -3.45
C TRP A 390 12.20 -10.81 -4.52
N GLY A 391 10.88 -10.72 -4.41
CA GLY A 391 9.93 -11.39 -5.30
C GLY A 391 9.71 -12.87 -4.98
N GLY A 392 10.21 -13.37 -3.85
CA GLY A 392 10.01 -14.75 -3.41
C GLY A 392 10.57 -14.99 -2.01
N GLU A 393 10.20 -16.11 -1.41
CA GLU A 393 10.68 -16.60 -0.12
C GLU A 393 11.33 -17.94 -0.27
N LEU A 394 12.52 -18.12 0.29
CA LEU A 394 13.27 -19.38 0.27
C LEU A 394 13.29 -19.98 1.68
N ALA A 395 12.56 -21.09 1.85
CA ALA A 395 12.55 -21.88 3.08
C ALA A 395 12.81 -23.35 2.78
N ASP A 396 13.72 -23.97 3.53
CA ASP A 396 14.06 -25.40 3.40
C ASP A 396 14.43 -25.86 1.96
N GLY A 397 15.00 -24.93 1.17
CA GLY A 397 15.38 -25.20 -0.22
C GLY A 397 14.23 -25.08 -1.23
N VAL A 398 13.05 -24.69 -0.80
CA VAL A 398 11.89 -24.44 -1.64
C VAL A 398 11.68 -22.92 -1.75
N LEU A 399 11.64 -22.42 -2.98
CA LEU A 399 11.27 -21.05 -3.28
C LEU A 399 9.78 -20.98 -3.55
N THR A 400 9.10 -20.10 -2.85
CA THR A 400 7.67 -19.78 -3.02
C THR A 400 7.49 -18.31 -3.38
N PRO A 401 6.38 -17.94 -4.04
CA PRO A 401 6.11 -16.54 -4.36
C PRO A 401 5.77 -15.73 -3.11
N VAL A 402 5.97 -14.44 -3.22
CA VAL A 402 5.31 -13.42 -2.38
C VAL A 402 4.00 -12.99 -3.05
N PRO A 403 3.08 -12.31 -2.36
CA PRO A 403 1.74 -12.01 -2.90
C PRO A 403 1.72 -11.44 -4.33
N TRP A 404 2.62 -10.51 -4.65
CA TRP A 404 2.67 -9.86 -5.97
C TRP A 404 3.36 -10.65 -7.08
N THR A 405 3.99 -11.76 -6.77
CA THR A 405 4.58 -12.70 -7.75
C THR A 405 3.84 -14.02 -7.80
N ALA A 406 2.81 -14.21 -6.98
CA ALA A 406 2.08 -15.47 -6.89
C ALA A 406 1.28 -15.76 -8.17
N HIS A 407 0.55 -14.77 -8.67
CA HIS A 407 -0.23 -14.90 -9.90
C HIS A 407 0.65 -14.62 -11.12
N VAL A 408 0.74 -15.59 -12.02
CA VAL A 408 1.45 -15.45 -13.30
C VAL A 408 0.50 -15.86 -14.41
N ALA A 409 0.12 -14.92 -15.26
CA ALA A 409 -0.79 -15.21 -16.37
C ALA A 409 -0.14 -16.19 -17.37
N ALA A 410 -0.96 -16.97 -18.07
CA ALA A 410 -0.53 -17.95 -19.05
C ALA A 410 0.52 -17.41 -20.02
N GLY A 411 1.64 -18.07 -20.14
CA GLY A 411 2.77 -17.69 -20.98
C GLY A 411 3.57 -16.46 -20.50
N GLN A 412 3.22 -15.86 -19.36
CA GLN A 412 3.96 -14.75 -18.76
C GLN A 412 4.99 -15.27 -17.75
N SER A 413 5.89 -14.38 -17.32
CA SER A 413 6.97 -14.72 -16.39
C SER A 413 7.08 -13.70 -15.28
N VAL A 414 7.48 -14.17 -14.09
CA VAL A 414 7.94 -13.33 -12.98
C VAL A 414 9.40 -13.62 -12.69
N THR A 415 10.10 -12.65 -12.13
CA THR A 415 11.52 -12.76 -11.79
C THR A 415 11.70 -12.58 -10.29
N VAL A 416 12.33 -13.57 -9.66
CA VAL A 416 12.80 -13.51 -8.27
C VAL A 416 14.28 -13.22 -8.30
N GLY A 417 14.70 -12.12 -7.68
CA GLY A 417 16.10 -11.75 -7.57
C GLY A 417 16.64 -12.01 -6.16
N PHE A 418 17.95 -12.26 -6.02
CA PHE A 418 18.56 -12.47 -4.71
C PHE A 418 20.07 -12.27 -4.69
N VAL A 419 20.60 -12.09 -3.50
CA VAL A 419 22.04 -12.14 -3.22
C VAL A 419 22.35 -13.49 -2.57
N GLY A 420 23.22 -14.26 -3.20
CA GLY A 420 23.67 -15.54 -2.72
C GLY A 420 25.08 -15.49 -2.07
N SER A 421 25.35 -16.40 -1.15
CA SER A 421 26.66 -16.57 -0.55
C SER A 421 27.43 -17.75 -1.17
N GLY A 422 28.75 -17.62 -1.26
CA GLY A 422 29.60 -18.66 -1.83
C GLY A 422 29.77 -18.56 -3.34
N GLN A 423 29.96 -19.71 -3.99
CA GLN A 423 30.07 -19.80 -5.45
C GLN A 423 28.68 -19.91 -6.06
N ALA A 424 28.40 -19.14 -7.11
CA ALA A 424 27.15 -19.26 -7.85
C ALA A 424 26.96 -20.69 -8.39
N PRO A 425 25.77 -21.27 -8.28
CA PRO A 425 25.43 -22.47 -9.04
C PRO A 425 25.60 -22.25 -10.54
N ALA A 426 25.66 -23.33 -11.30
CA ALA A 426 25.60 -23.23 -12.76
C ALA A 426 24.21 -22.75 -13.19
N ASP A 427 24.17 -21.86 -14.21
CA ASP A 427 22.91 -21.48 -14.84
C ASP A 427 22.18 -22.71 -15.35
N GLY A 428 20.85 -22.76 -15.14
CA GLY A 428 20.08 -23.92 -15.57
C GLY A 428 18.63 -23.91 -15.13
N ALA A 429 17.89 -24.91 -15.63
CA ALA A 429 16.51 -25.14 -15.25
C ALA A 429 16.41 -25.68 -13.82
N LEU A 430 15.37 -25.26 -13.12
CA LEU A 430 14.96 -25.73 -11.81
C LEU A 430 13.61 -26.43 -11.91
N ALA A 431 13.35 -27.38 -11.02
CA ALA A 431 12.03 -28.00 -10.95
C ALA A 431 11.00 -26.96 -10.48
N CYS A 432 9.89 -26.83 -11.21
CA CYS A 432 8.80 -25.90 -10.97
C CYS A 432 7.49 -26.68 -10.96
N SER A 433 6.68 -26.44 -9.95
CA SER A 433 5.38 -27.07 -9.78
C SER A 433 4.34 -26.06 -9.30
#